data_b73c2051aec6cd970c036d8e16146ac4
#
_entry.id   b73c2051aec6cd970c036d8e16146ac4
#
_cell.length_a   1.000
_cell.length_b   1.000
_cell.length_c   1.000
_cell.angle_alpha   90.00
_cell.angle_beta   90.00
_cell.angle_gamma   90.00
#
_symmetry.space_group_name_H-M   'P 1'
#
loop_
_entity.id
_entity.type
_entity.pdbx_description
1 polymer ?
#
loop_
_entity_poly.entity_id
_entity_poly.type
_entity_poly.pdbx_seq_one_letter_code
_entity_poly.pdbx_strand_id
1 'polypeptide(L)'
;ESVVFAIGGRQYRLGCGPGEAPRLQALAQRIDVTAQKMLRRHGALREELMLLLVGLTLADELDETRGELQRLRAEAASVSQVAEARGTAALQRMADRLSRLVDDIDRRD
;
A
#
# COMPACT_ATOMS: atom_id res chain seq x y z
N GLU A 1 -20.25 -1.44 -17.17
CA GLU A 1 -20.36 -1.26 -15.73
C GLU A 1 -19.65 0.01 -15.30
N SER A 2 -20.15 0.67 -14.30
CA SER A 2 -19.54 1.90 -13.78
C SER A 2 -19.63 1.92 -12.25
N VAL A 3 -18.75 2.71 -11.64
CA VAL A 3 -18.70 2.89 -10.20
C VAL A 3 -18.79 4.40 -9.89
N VAL A 4 -19.54 4.75 -8.85
CA VAL A 4 -19.65 6.12 -8.35
C VAL A 4 -19.03 6.18 -6.96
N PHE A 5 -18.19 7.18 -6.74
CA PHE A 5 -17.52 7.36 -5.44
C PHE A 5 -17.30 8.85 -5.19
N ALA A 6 -17.02 9.16 -3.93
CA ALA A 6 -16.73 10.54 -3.51
C ALA A 6 -15.28 10.66 -3.03
N ILE A 7 -14.62 11.73 -3.43
CA ILE A 7 -13.27 12.08 -2.95
C ILE A 7 -13.29 13.55 -2.58
N GLY A 8 -12.98 13.84 -1.31
CA GLY A 8 -12.96 15.19 -0.81
C GLY A 8 -14.29 15.91 -0.91
N GLY A 9 -15.39 15.19 -0.86
CA GLY A 9 -16.73 15.73 -0.97
C GLY A 9 -17.24 15.88 -2.40
N ARG A 10 -16.44 15.57 -3.40
CA ARG A 10 -16.85 15.63 -4.82
C ARG A 10 -17.13 14.23 -5.34
N GLN A 11 -18.17 14.11 -6.15
CA GLN A 11 -18.56 12.82 -6.72
C GLN A 11 -17.93 12.59 -8.07
N TYR A 12 -17.53 11.36 -8.32
CA TYR A 12 -16.94 10.92 -9.58
C TYR A 12 -17.56 9.63 -10.04
N ARG A 13 -17.61 9.45 -11.34
CA ARG A 13 -18.08 8.22 -11.97
C ARG A 13 -17.00 7.71 -12.92
N LEU A 14 -16.67 6.43 -12.78
CA LEU A 14 -15.70 5.77 -13.67
C LEU A 14 -16.31 4.53 -14.27
N GLY A 15 -16.06 4.32 -15.56
CA GLY A 15 -16.33 3.05 -16.20
C GLY A 15 -15.36 1.98 -15.73
N CYS A 16 -15.84 0.76 -15.59
CA CYS A 16 -15.00 -0.35 -15.16
C CYS A 16 -15.45 -1.65 -15.81
N GLY A 17 -14.56 -2.64 -15.82
CA GLY A 17 -14.86 -3.95 -16.30
C GLY A 17 -15.72 -4.75 -15.32
N PRO A 18 -16.25 -5.90 -15.76
CA PRO A 18 -17.06 -6.75 -14.88
C PRO A 18 -16.28 -7.20 -13.65
N GLY A 19 -16.87 -7.01 -12.47
CA GLY A 19 -16.29 -7.43 -11.22
C GLY A 19 -15.22 -6.50 -10.65
N GLU A 20 -14.90 -5.40 -11.32
CA GLU A 20 -13.89 -4.43 -10.84
C GLU A 20 -14.45 -3.40 -9.89
N ALA A 21 -15.75 -3.18 -9.86
CA ALA A 21 -16.36 -2.12 -9.06
C ALA A 21 -16.03 -2.19 -7.55
N PRO A 22 -16.09 -3.35 -6.88
CA PRO A 22 -15.75 -3.41 -5.46
C PRO A 22 -14.31 -3.01 -5.17
N ARG A 23 -13.36 -3.39 -6.03
CA ARG A 23 -11.97 -3.03 -5.86
C ARG A 23 -11.76 -1.53 -6.06
N LEU A 24 -12.36 -0.97 -7.09
CA LEU A 24 -12.28 0.47 -7.35
C LEU A 24 -12.89 1.27 -6.21
N GLN A 25 -14.00 0.79 -5.65
CA GLN A 25 -14.65 1.43 -4.52
C GLN A 25 -13.72 1.46 -3.30
N ALA A 26 -13.04 0.35 -3.01
CA ALA A 26 -12.10 0.27 -1.90
C ALA A 26 -10.90 1.19 -2.11
N LEU A 27 -10.35 1.25 -3.33
CA LEU A 27 -9.24 2.13 -3.65
C LEU A 27 -9.65 3.60 -3.56
N ALA A 28 -10.83 3.94 -4.05
CA ALA A 28 -11.37 5.30 -3.96
C ALA A 28 -11.55 5.73 -2.51
N GLN A 29 -11.97 4.83 -1.63
CA GLN A 29 -12.10 5.14 -0.21
C GLN A 29 -10.76 5.48 0.42
N ARG A 30 -9.70 4.78 0.06
CA ARG A 30 -8.34 5.09 0.54
C ARG A 30 -7.90 6.48 0.07
N ILE A 31 -8.20 6.81 -1.17
CA ILE A 31 -7.89 8.14 -1.70
C ILE A 31 -8.70 9.21 -0.95
N ASP A 32 -9.99 8.94 -0.68
CA ASP A 32 -10.83 9.89 0.05
C ASP A 32 -10.33 10.15 1.47
N VAL A 33 -9.89 9.12 2.18
CA VAL A 33 -9.30 9.26 3.52
C VAL A 33 -8.11 10.23 3.48
N THR A 34 -7.24 10.07 2.51
CA THR A 34 -6.07 10.93 2.33
C THR A 34 -6.51 12.34 1.95
N ALA A 35 -7.50 12.47 1.07
CA ALA A 35 -8.04 13.78 0.68
C ALA A 35 -8.63 14.53 1.87
N GLN A 36 -9.37 13.84 2.74
CA GLN A 36 -9.93 14.44 3.95
C GLN A 36 -8.83 14.96 4.88
N LYS A 37 -7.73 14.22 5.01
CA LYS A 37 -6.56 14.67 5.79
C LYS A 37 -5.96 15.95 5.20
N MET A 38 -5.84 16.01 3.87
CA MET A 38 -5.30 17.18 3.20
C MET A 38 -6.19 18.40 3.41
N LEU A 39 -7.50 18.22 3.31
CA LEU A 39 -8.47 19.30 3.51
C LEU A 39 -8.45 19.80 4.96
N ARG A 40 -8.31 18.92 5.93
CA ARG A 40 -8.20 19.33 7.34
C ARG A 40 -6.91 20.10 7.62
N ARG A 41 -5.83 19.72 6.94
CA ARG A 41 -4.51 20.31 7.17
C ARG A 41 -4.35 21.66 6.48
N HIS A 42 -4.88 21.79 5.27
CA HIS A 42 -4.67 22.96 4.42
C HIS A 42 -5.90 23.85 4.24
N GLY A 43 -7.06 23.41 4.74
CA GLY A 43 -8.33 24.09 4.49
C GLY A 43 -8.87 23.78 3.10
N ALA A 44 -9.75 24.65 2.58
CA ALA A 44 -10.33 24.44 1.27
C ALA A 44 -9.27 24.48 0.17
N LEU A 45 -9.26 23.46 -0.67
CA LEU A 45 -8.32 23.32 -1.78
C LEU A 45 -9.07 23.18 -3.09
N ARG A 46 -8.48 23.70 -4.16
CA ARG A 46 -8.99 23.43 -5.50
C ARG A 46 -8.80 21.95 -5.81
N GLU A 47 -9.69 21.41 -6.61
CA GLU A 47 -9.70 19.98 -6.93
C GLU A 47 -8.36 19.48 -7.46
N GLU A 48 -7.76 20.18 -8.39
CA GLU A 48 -6.48 19.77 -8.98
C GLU A 48 -5.38 19.72 -7.93
N LEU A 49 -5.30 20.72 -7.06
CA LEU A 49 -4.28 20.77 -6.03
C LEU A 49 -4.52 19.68 -4.97
N MET A 50 -5.78 19.46 -4.60
CA MET A 50 -6.14 18.40 -3.67
C MET A 50 -5.69 17.02 -4.20
N LEU A 51 -6.02 16.74 -5.47
CA LEU A 51 -5.66 15.47 -6.09
C LEU A 51 -4.15 15.32 -6.23
N LEU A 52 -3.43 16.40 -6.54
CA LEU A 52 -1.98 16.38 -6.61
C LEU A 52 -1.36 16.05 -5.25
N LEU A 53 -1.84 16.70 -4.18
CA LEU A 53 -1.33 16.43 -2.82
C LEU A 53 -1.65 15.01 -2.38
N VAL A 54 -2.82 14.50 -2.71
CA VAL A 54 -3.18 13.11 -2.45
C VAL A 54 -2.21 12.17 -3.17
N GLY A 55 -1.97 12.43 -4.45
CA GLY A 55 -1.04 11.61 -5.24
C GLY A 55 0.36 11.61 -4.66
N LEU A 56 0.89 12.78 -4.28
CA LEU A 56 2.21 12.89 -3.67
C LEU A 56 2.29 12.16 -2.33
N THR A 57 1.25 12.26 -1.52
CA THR A 57 1.20 11.58 -0.22
C THR A 57 1.18 10.07 -0.38
N LEU A 58 0.36 9.56 -1.30
CA LEU A 58 0.26 8.12 -1.54
C LEU A 58 1.54 7.56 -2.16
N ALA A 59 2.18 8.30 -3.05
CA ALA A 59 3.46 7.90 -3.63
C ALA A 59 4.55 7.83 -2.55
N ASP A 60 4.57 8.79 -1.63
CA ASP A 60 5.51 8.82 -0.52
C ASP A 60 5.30 7.61 0.41
N GLU A 61 4.05 7.32 0.75
CA GLU A 61 3.71 6.15 1.57
C GLU A 61 4.12 4.85 0.90
N LEU A 62 3.94 4.76 -0.41
CA LEU A 62 4.34 3.59 -1.18
C LEU A 62 5.86 3.40 -1.14
N ASP A 63 6.62 4.48 -1.29
CA ASP A 63 8.08 4.43 -1.22
C ASP A 63 8.55 3.98 0.17
N GLU A 64 7.93 4.49 1.23
CA GLU A 64 8.24 4.07 2.60
C GLU A 64 7.97 2.57 2.79
N THR A 65 6.82 2.09 2.33
CA THR A 65 6.44 0.69 2.45
C THR A 65 7.41 -0.21 1.69
N ARG A 66 7.81 0.20 0.49
CA ARG A 66 8.80 -0.55 -0.30
C ARG A 66 10.16 -0.59 0.39
N GLY A 67 10.56 0.50 1.04
CA GLY A 67 11.79 0.55 1.81
C GLY A 67 11.76 -0.41 3.00
N GLU A 68 10.64 -0.45 3.73
CA GLU A 68 10.44 -1.39 4.83
C GLU A 68 10.46 -2.83 4.35
N LEU A 69 9.84 -3.10 3.21
CA LEU A 69 9.80 -4.42 2.61
C LEU A 69 11.20 -4.91 2.25
N GLN A 70 12.01 -4.06 1.66
CA GLN A 70 13.40 -4.38 1.34
C GLN A 70 14.22 -4.68 2.60
N ARG A 71 14.00 -3.91 3.65
CA ARG A 71 14.67 -4.12 4.93
C ARG A 71 14.30 -5.47 5.55
N LEU A 72 13.01 -5.81 5.53
CA LEU A 72 12.52 -7.10 6.02
C LEU A 72 13.11 -8.27 5.22
N ARG A 73 13.23 -8.12 3.92
CA ARG A 73 13.86 -9.13 3.05
C ARG A 73 15.32 -9.32 3.39
N ALA A 74 16.03 -8.22 3.64
CA ALA A 74 17.44 -8.27 4.04
C ALA A 74 17.61 -8.97 5.39
N GLU A 75 16.72 -8.69 6.35
CA GLU A 75 16.71 -9.35 7.65
C GLU A 75 16.43 -10.84 7.51
N ALA A 76 15.47 -11.23 6.69
CA ALA A 76 15.15 -12.62 6.42
C ALA A 76 16.34 -13.37 5.81
N ALA A 77 17.03 -12.74 4.86
CA ALA A 77 18.23 -13.30 4.24
C ALA A 77 19.35 -13.46 5.26
N SER A 78 19.54 -12.48 6.15
CA SER A 78 20.54 -12.53 7.21
C SER A 78 20.26 -13.67 8.20
N VAL A 79 18.99 -13.83 8.61
CA VAL A 79 18.58 -14.93 9.50
C VAL A 79 18.82 -16.29 8.83
N SER A 80 18.50 -16.40 7.54
CA SER A 80 18.73 -17.61 6.76
C SER A 80 20.22 -17.98 6.71
N GLN A 81 21.09 -17.00 6.48
CA GLN A 81 22.54 -17.21 6.47
C GLN A 81 23.06 -17.67 7.82
N VAL A 82 22.59 -17.06 8.90
CA VAL A 82 22.96 -17.46 10.26
C VAL A 82 22.50 -18.88 10.54
N ALA A 83 21.28 -19.24 10.14
CA ALA A 83 20.74 -20.58 10.32
C ALA A 83 21.58 -21.63 9.56
N GLU A 84 21.96 -21.33 8.33
CA GLU A 84 22.83 -22.22 7.54
C GLU A 84 24.20 -22.42 8.19
N ALA A 85 24.80 -21.31 8.65
CA ALA A 85 26.11 -21.36 9.30
C ALA A 85 26.09 -22.16 10.61
N ARG A 86 24.98 -22.11 11.33
CA ARG A 86 24.83 -22.81 12.61
C ARG A 86 24.19 -24.19 12.49
N GLY A 87 23.59 -24.50 11.33
CA GLY A 87 22.92 -25.79 11.10
C GLY A 87 21.67 -25.97 11.93
N THR A 88 20.98 -24.90 12.32
CA THR A 88 19.78 -24.98 13.16
C THR A 88 18.52 -24.94 12.31
N ALA A 89 17.76 -26.05 12.31
CA ALA A 89 16.50 -26.15 11.57
C ALA A 89 15.44 -25.17 12.06
N ALA A 90 15.45 -24.82 13.34
CA ALA A 90 14.50 -23.87 13.91
C ALA A 90 14.67 -22.46 13.32
N LEU A 91 15.91 -22.00 13.22
CA LEU A 91 16.21 -20.70 12.62
C LEU A 91 15.86 -20.68 11.13
N GLN A 92 16.12 -21.77 10.43
CA GLN A 92 15.78 -21.90 9.02
C GLN A 92 14.26 -21.81 8.81
N ARG A 93 13.48 -22.46 9.66
CA ARG A 93 12.03 -22.40 9.59
C ARG A 93 11.51 -20.98 9.85
N MET A 94 12.13 -20.27 10.79
CA MET A 94 11.76 -18.87 11.06
C MET A 94 12.07 -17.98 9.86
N ALA A 95 13.22 -18.15 9.25
CA ALA A 95 13.63 -17.42 8.05
C ALA A 95 12.66 -17.66 6.88
N ASP A 96 12.28 -18.92 6.67
CA ASP A 96 11.35 -19.30 5.60
C ASP A 96 9.97 -18.68 5.82
N ARG A 97 9.53 -18.65 7.07
CA ARG A 97 8.25 -18.08 7.45
C ARG A 97 8.24 -16.55 7.20
N LEU A 98 9.30 -15.88 7.59
CA LEU A 98 9.46 -14.44 7.40
C LEU A 98 9.51 -14.10 5.90
N SER A 99 10.25 -14.86 5.13
CA SER A 99 10.35 -14.69 3.69
C SER A 99 9.01 -14.83 2.99
N ARG A 100 8.20 -15.80 3.40
CA ARG A 100 6.85 -16.00 2.85
C ARG A 100 5.92 -14.86 3.18
N LEU A 101 6.01 -14.29 4.40
CA LEU A 101 5.22 -13.12 4.80
C LEU A 101 5.56 -11.91 3.94
N VAL A 102 6.85 -11.68 3.70
CA VAL A 102 7.31 -10.56 2.86
C VAL A 102 6.82 -10.72 1.43
N ASP A 103 6.91 -11.93 0.87
CA ASP A 103 6.44 -12.20 -0.49
C ASP A 103 4.93 -12.02 -0.62
N ASP A 104 4.17 -12.40 0.41
CA ASP A 104 2.72 -12.21 0.43
C ASP A 104 2.35 -10.73 0.44
N ILE A 105 3.05 -9.92 1.22
CA ILE A 105 2.84 -8.48 1.26
C ILE A 105 3.16 -7.85 -0.10
N ASP A 106 4.26 -8.25 -0.72
CA ASP A 106 4.70 -7.75 -2.02
C ASP A 106 3.66 -8.04 -3.11
N ARG A 107 3.03 -9.21 -3.06
CA ARG A 107 2.00 -9.59 -4.02
C ARG A 107 0.70 -8.81 -3.89
N ARG A 108 0.45 -8.21 -2.72
CA ARG A 108 -0.75 -7.39 -2.48
C ARG A 108 -0.65 -5.99 -3.06
N ASP A 109 0.54 -5.54 -3.38
CA ASP A 109 0.77 -4.27 -4.07
C ASP A 109 0.61 -4.44 -5.61
#